data_2e48d7bd2f840b9eb913ae9a61c4ab6e
#
_entry.id   2e48d7bd2f840b9eb913ae9a61c4ab6e
#
_cell.length_a   1.000
_cell.length_b   1.000
_cell.length_c   1.000
_cell.angle_alpha   90.00
_cell.angle_beta   90.00
_cell.angle_gamma   90.00
#
_symmetry.space_group_name_H-M   'P 1'
#
loop_
_entity.id
_entity.type
_entity.pdbx_description
1 polymer ?
#
loop_
_entity_poly.entity_id
_entity_poly.type
_entity_poly.pdbx_seq_one_letter_code
_entity_poly.pdbx_strand_id
1 'polypeptide(L)'
;MEVYKSINNIPLLPESVVTIGTFDGCHRGHQEVIKKVVSTSQSINKKSVLITFDPHPRHILQLDNKLPILMHVSKKLEILESLNINVVVLIPFDIEFSKVKAKDFLNNIVVKHFNPSRIIIGYDHHFGFEREGSPMFLTNYGKEKGFNVDVLDPITDENITISSTHIRKLIKEGFVRRASFELGWVFGFESQVIEGAGRGKELGFPTANFVPVEKNQLVPANGVYFIRGRINGNNLYGMCNLGIRPTFNETDFVMEVHFFDLTSNNIYGENITVEFLERIRDEIKFSNPQKLIEQLNKDKQNCMSLMQKYN
;
A
#
# COMPACT_ATOMS: atom_id res chain seq x y z
N MET A 1 17.98 -6.30 4.40
CA MET A 1 17.13 -5.74 5.49
C MET A 1 16.80 -6.84 6.49
N GLU A 2 16.95 -6.60 7.80
CA GLU A 2 16.54 -7.52 8.88
C GLU A 2 15.09 -7.20 9.29
N VAL A 3 14.25 -8.24 9.46
CA VAL A 3 12.82 -8.05 9.83
C VAL A 3 12.49 -8.84 11.09
N TYR A 4 11.99 -8.16 12.12
CA TYR A 4 11.57 -8.76 13.39
C TYR A 4 10.06 -8.62 13.56
N LYS A 5 9.36 -9.76 13.76
CA LYS A 5 7.89 -9.83 13.89
C LYS A 5 7.43 -10.05 15.35
N SER A 6 8.34 -9.98 16.30
CA SER A 6 8.03 -10.15 17.73
C SER A 6 8.93 -9.25 18.56
N ILE A 7 8.35 -8.62 19.58
CA ILE A 7 9.08 -7.77 20.53
C ILE A 7 10.16 -8.57 21.26
N ASN A 8 9.92 -9.84 21.55
CA ASN A 8 10.83 -10.71 22.28
C ASN A 8 12.12 -11.05 21.50
N ASN A 9 12.10 -10.93 20.18
CA ASN A 9 13.22 -11.28 19.32
C ASN A 9 13.98 -10.06 18.79
N ILE A 10 13.67 -8.85 19.29
CA ILE A 10 14.34 -7.62 18.88
C ILE A 10 15.76 -7.64 19.45
N PRO A 11 16.79 -7.41 18.63
CA PRO A 11 18.17 -7.32 19.09
C PRO A 11 18.39 -6.04 19.93
N LEU A 12 19.44 -6.09 20.76
CA LEU A 12 19.95 -4.88 21.40
C LEU A 12 20.96 -4.23 20.46
N LEU A 13 20.65 -3.03 19.96
CA LEU A 13 21.57 -2.27 19.14
C LEU A 13 22.37 -1.30 20.01
N PRO A 14 23.68 -1.10 19.73
CA PRO A 14 24.51 -0.18 20.49
C PRO A 14 24.08 1.27 20.34
N GLU A 15 23.64 1.64 19.16
CA GLU A 15 23.13 2.98 18.82
C GLU A 15 22.44 2.92 17.45
N SER A 16 21.38 3.72 17.25
CA SER A 16 20.64 3.72 15.99
C SER A 16 19.95 5.05 15.68
N VAL A 17 19.46 5.19 14.43
CA VAL A 17 18.52 6.23 14.02
C VAL A 17 17.16 5.58 13.78
N VAL A 18 16.14 6.02 14.48
CA VAL A 18 14.84 5.35 14.55
C VAL A 18 13.74 6.20 13.93
N THR A 19 12.79 5.55 13.29
CA THR A 19 11.48 6.14 12.99
C THR A 19 10.37 5.20 13.41
N ILE A 20 9.21 5.77 13.75
CA ILE A 20 8.05 5.05 14.28
C ILE A 20 6.83 5.50 13.47
N GLY A 21 5.98 4.58 13.06
CA GLY A 21 4.76 4.94 12.36
C GLY A 21 4.03 3.76 11.73
N THR A 22 2.80 3.97 11.32
CA THR A 22 2.04 2.96 10.57
C THR A 22 2.55 2.81 9.14
N PHE A 23 3.11 3.87 8.58
CA PHE A 23 3.59 3.94 7.19
C PHE A 23 2.59 3.37 6.18
N ASP A 24 1.31 3.69 6.41
CA ASP A 24 0.22 3.19 5.62
C ASP A 24 0.27 3.76 4.19
N GLY A 25 0.30 2.86 3.19
CA GLY A 25 0.53 3.21 1.78
C GLY A 25 1.98 3.57 1.46
N CYS A 26 2.88 3.70 2.43
CA CYS A 26 4.29 4.07 2.24
C CYS A 26 4.50 5.17 1.16
N HIS A 27 3.60 6.19 1.20
CA HIS A 27 3.55 7.27 0.21
C HIS A 27 4.79 8.18 0.26
N ARG A 28 4.95 9.08 -0.71
CA ARG A 28 6.11 9.96 -0.87
C ARG A 28 6.48 10.70 0.43
N GLY A 29 5.49 11.16 1.21
CA GLY A 29 5.76 11.76 2.52
C GLY A 29 6.42 10.79 3.50
N HIS A 30 5.96 9.55 3.56
CA HIS A 30 6.59 8.49 4.36
C HIS A 30 8.00 8.16 3.85
N GLN A 31 8.16 8.07 2.52
CA GLN A 31 9.45 7.74 1.92
C GLN A 31 10.51 8.82 2.23
N GLU A 32 10.15 10.10 2.29
CA GLU A 32 11.09 11.16 2.67
C GLU A 32 11.54 11.03 4.13
N VAL A 33 10.62 10.69 5.05
CA VAL A 33 11.01 10.37 6.44
C VAL A 33 12.01 9.22 6.46
N ILE A 34 11.72 8.14 5.74
CA ILE A 34 12.58 6.95 5.68
C ILE A 34 13.94 7.26 5.06
N LYS A 35 13.98 8.00 3.95
CA LYS A 35 15.24 8.44 3.31
C LYS A 35 16.08 9.29 4.28
N LYS A 36 15.45 10.17 5.05
CA LYS A 36 16.14 10.98 6.06
C LYS A 36 16.72 10.11 7.17
N VAL A 37 15.98 9.10 7.64
CA VAL A 37 16.48 8.11 8.62
C VAL A 37 17.70 7.38 8.08
N VAL A 38 17.60 6.85 6.85
CA VAL A 38 18.70 6.11 6.21
C VAL A 38 19.94 7.00 6.00
N SER A 39 19.78 8.19 5.42
CA SER A 39 20.90 9.10 5.17
C SER A 39 21.55 9.57 6.48
N THR A 40 20.75 9.86 7.51
CA THR A 40 21.27 10.23 8.83
C THR A 40 22.04 9.07 9.47
N SER A 41 21.51 7.86 9.45
CA SER A 41 22.17 6.69 10.01
C SER A 41 23.51 6.39 9.32
N GLN A 42 23.55 6.52 8.01
CA GLN A 42 24.76 6.35 7.21
C GLN A 42 25.84 7.41 7.57
N SER A 43 25.43 8.67 7.71
CA SER A 43 26.37 9.77 8.03
C SER A 43 27.08 9.62 9.38
N ILE A 44 26.48 8.89 10.33
CA ILE A 44 27.05 8.61 11.65
C ILE A 44 27.47 7.14 11.82
N ASN A 45 27.47 6.35 10.74
CA ASN A 45 27.81 4.93 10.71
C ASN A 45 27.03 4.09 11.73
N LYS A 46 25.71 4.29 11.78
CA LYS A 46 24.77 3.54 12.64
C LYS A 46 23.71 2.82 11.81
N LYS A 47 22.92 1.94 12.47
CA LYS A 47 21.79 1.27 11.79
C LYS A 47 20.57 2.18 11.73
N SER A 48 19.86 2.13 10.60
CA SER A 48 18.52 2.71 10.44
C SER A 48 17.46 1.71 10.89
N VAL A 49 16.52 2.13 11.73
CA VAL A 49 15.46 1.29 12.30
C VAL A 49 14.10 1.91 12.00
N LEU A 50 13.19 1.10 11.48
CA LEU A 50 11.79 1.49 11.30
C LEU A 50 10.90 0.57 12.14
N ILE A 51 10.11 1.17 13.02
CA ILE A 51 9.13 0.47 13.85
C ILE A 51 7.75 0.75 13.25
N THR A 52 7.04 -0.33 12.88
CA THR A 52 5.68 -0.26 12.35
C THR A 52 4.81 -1.37 12.95
N PHE A 53 3.54 -1.41 12.58
CA PHE A 53 2.52 -2.24 13.22
C PHE A 53 1.81 -3.11 12.18
N ASP A 54 1.51 -4.35 12.57
CA ASP A 54 0.71 -5.28 11.78
C ASP A 54 -0.09 -6.20 12.72
N PRO A 55 -1.44 -6.25 12.58
CA PRO A 55 -2.29 -5.50 11.64
C PRO A 55 -2.31 -3.97 11.91
N HIS A 56 -2.90 -3.23 10.96
CA HIS A 56 -3.01 -1.77 11.08
C HIS A 56 -3.81 -1.36 12.33
N PRO A 57 -3.32 -0.42 13.19
CA PRO A 57 -3.96 -0.05 14.45
C PRO A 57 -5.45 0.32 14.34
N ARG A 58 -5.85 1.03 13.29
CA ARG A 58 -7.26 1.44 13.10
C ARG A 58 -8.20 0.25 12.89
N HIS A 59 -7.72 -0.88 12.37
CA HIS A 59 -8.52 -2.10 12.21
C HIS A 59 -8.81 -2.74 13.58
N ILE A 60 -7.83 -2.75 14.46
CA ILE A 60 -7.96 -3.36 15.79
C ILE A 60 -8.81 -2.49 16.72
N LEU A 61 -8.61 -1.17 16.66
CA LEU A 61 -9.34 -0.23 17.51
C LEU A 61 -10.80 -0.01 17.05
N GLN A 62 -11.20 -0.64 15.95
CA GLN A 62 -12.54 -0.50 15.37
C GLN A 62 -12.98 0.96 15.14
N LEU A 63 -12.03 1.88 15.11
CA LEU A 63 -12.28 3.30 14.84
C LEU A 63 -12.88 3.49 13.44
N ASP A 64 -12.65 2.51 12.56
CA ASP A 64 -13.24 2.46 11.24
C ASP A 64 -13.19 1.00 10.75
N ASN A 65 -14.20 0.21 11.08
CA ASN A 65 -14.31 -1.21 10.71
C ASN A 65 -14.20 -1.49 9.20
N LYS A 66 -14.24 -0.42 8.40
CA LYS A 66 -14.20 -0.49 6.94
C LYS A 66 -13.03 0.28 6.33
N LEU A 67 -12.00 0.63 7.12
CA LEU A 67 -10.84 1.30 6.53
C LEU A 67 -10.14 0.35 5.54
N PRO A 68 -10.23 0.58 4.22
CA PRO A 68 -9.63 -0.32 3.26
C PRO A 68 -8.11 -0.19 3.27
N ILE A 69 -7.43 -1.31 3.09
CA ILE A 69 -5.97 -1.43 3.07
C ILE A 69 -5.43 -0.84 1.77
N LEU A 70 -4.45 0.08 1.87
CA LEU A 70 -3.75 0.62 0.70
C LEU A 70 -2.73 -0.36 0.13
N MET A 71 -2.06 -1.13 1.00
CA MET A 71 -1.09 -2.13 0.60
C MET A 71 -0.94 -3.22 1.66
N HIS A 72 -0.63 -4.42 1.22
CA HIS A 72 -0.27 -5.54 2.09
C HIS A 72 1.13 -5.35 2.71
N VAL A 73 1.38 -6.04 3.83
CA VAL A 73 2.68 -5.96 4.55
C VAL A 73 3.86 -6.40 3.68
N SER A 74 3.68 -7.38 2.79
CA SER A 74 4.72 -7.82 1.86
C SER A 74 5.20 -6.68 0.96
N LYS A 75 4.27 -5.89 0.39
CA LYS A 75 4.60 -4.72 -0.44
C LYS A 75 5.28 -3.62 0.38
N LYS A 76 4.86 -3.42 1.63
CA LYS A 76 5.54 -2.50 2.55
C LYS A 76 7.00 -2.89 2.73
N LEU A 77 7.27 -4.15 3.01
CA LEU A 77 8.64 -4.65 3.20
C LEU A 77 9.49 -4.51 1.92
N GLU A 78 8.93 -4.80 0.74
CA GLU A 78 9.60 -4.58 -0.55
C GLU A 78 10.03 -3.11 -0.72
N ILE A 79 9.14 -2.16 -0.45
CA ILE A 79 9.44 -0.72 -0.54
C ILE A 79 10.51 -0.32 0.50
N LEU A 80 10.40 -0.78 1.74
CA LEU A 80 11.37 -0.48 2.78
C LEU A 80 12.77 -1.03 2.45
N GLU A 81 12.84 -2.20 1.85
CA GLU A 81 14.10 -2.79 1.38
C GLU A 81 14.72 -1.96 0.24
N SER A 82 13.91 -1.52 -0.72
CA SER A 82 14.36 -0.65 -1.81
C SER A 82 14.86 0.71 -1.33
N LEU A 83 14.38 1.18 -0.17
CA LEU A 83 14.84 2.41 0.48
C LEU A 83 16.07 2.19 1.38
N ASN A 84 16.64 0.97 1.42
CA ASN A 84 17.84 0.62 2.17
C ASN A 84 17.72 0.79 3.70
N ILE A 85 16.55 0.57 4.27
CA ILE A 85 16.40 0.49 5.73
C ILE A 85 17.15 -0.75 6.25
N ASN A 86 17.86 -0.66 7.37
CA ASN A 86 18.63 -1.80 7.89
C ASN A 86 17.75 -2.77 8.67
N VAL A 87 16.89 -2.23 9.54
CA VAL A 87 16.07 -3.03 10.48
C VAL A 87 14.62 -2.56 10.42
N VAL A 88 13.71 -3.50 10.27
CA VAL A 88 12.26 -3.28 10.37
C VAL A 88 11.71 -4.11 11.52
N VAL A 89 10.93 -3.46 12.38
CA VAL A 89 10.20 -4.12 13.46
C VAL A 89 8.70 -4.03 13.15
N LEU A 90 8.09 -5.18 12.91
CA LEU A 90 6.64 -5.32 12.76
C LEU A 90 6.07 -5.72 14.12
N ILE A 91 5.57 -4.74 14.87
CA ILE A 91 4.95 -5.01 16.18
C ILE A 91 3.54 -5.57 15.94
N PRO A 92 3.23 -6.77 16.47
CA PRO A 92 1.86 -7.25 16.51
C PRO A 92 0.99 -6.26 17.29
N PHE A 93 0.02 -5.64 16.58
CA PHE A 93 -0.87 -4.65 17.21
C PHE A 93 -2.20 -5.31 17.58
N ASP A 94 -2.46 -5.38 18.87
CA ASP A 94 -3.69 -5.90 19.44
C ASP A 94 -4.30 -4.92 20.46
N ILE A 95 -5.42 -5.31 21.06
CA ILE A 95 -6.12 -4.49 22.08
C ILE A 95 -5.25 -4.26 23.33
N GLU A 96 -4.44 -5.23 23.72
CA GLU A 96 -3.55 -5.08 24.88
C GLU A 96 -2.42 -4.10 24.57
N PHE A 97 -1.79 -4.24 23.40
CA PHE A 97 -0.75 -3.30 22.97
C PHE A 97 -1.29 -1.87 22.79
N SER A 98 -2.54 -1.71 22.38
CA SER A 98 -3.18 -0.40 22.22
C SER A 98 -3.29 0.40 23.53
N LYS A 99 -3.24 -0.27 24.68
CA LYS A 99 -3.28 0.37 26.03
C LYS A 99 -1.91 0.79 26.53
N VAL A 100 -0.83 0.49 25.80
CA VAL A 100 0.55 0.82 26.19
C VAL A 100 0.73 2.33 26.11
N LYS A 101 1.13 2.94 27.23
CA LYS A 101 1.42 4.38 27.29
C LYS A 101 2.65 4.74 26.46
N ALA A 102 2.66 5.96 25.93
CA ALA A 102 3.77 6.44 25.10
C ALA A 102 5.13 6.31 25.82
N LYS A 103 5.19 6.66 27.11
CA LYS A 103 6.41 6.57 27.92
C LYS A 103 6.89 5.12 28.07
N ASP A 104 5.97 4.18 28.28
CA ASP A 104 6.29 2.76 28.46
C ASP A 104 6.77 2.14 27.15
N PHE A 105 6.12 2.48 26.04
CA PHE A 105 6.56 2.10 24.69
C PHE A 105 8.00 2.59 24.40
N LEU A 106 8.27 3.87 24.70
CA LEU A 106 9.61 4.42 24.49
C LEU A 106 10.65 3.75 25.37
N ASN A 107 10.38 3.58 26.68
CA ASN A 107 11.34 2.98 27.61
C ASN A 107 11.61 1.51 27.27
N ASN A 108 10.53 0.72 27.16
CA ASN A 108 10.64 -0.73 27.14
C ASN A 108 10.95 -1.31 25.76
N ILE A 109 10.68 -0.55 24.68
CA ILE A 109 10.93 -1.01 23.32
C ILE A 109 11.96 -0.13 22.65
N VAL A 110 11.72 1.18 22.51
CA VAL A 110 12.55 2.03 21.66
C VAL A 110 13.93 2.26 22.27
N VAL A 111 13.99 2.79 23.49
CA VAL A 111 15.28 3.08 24.15
C VAL A 111 16.00 1.79 24.52
N LYS A 112 15.29 0.83 25.10
CA LYS A 112 15.89 -0.43 25.58
C LYS A 112 16.57 -1.22 24.45
N HIS A 113 15.94 -1.35 23.30
CA HIS A 113 16.43 -2.23 22.23
C HIS A 113 17.27 -1.48 21.19
N PHE A 114 16.97 -0.22 20.92
CA PHE A 114 17.60 0.50 19.79
C PHE A 114 18.52 1.62 20.21
N ASN A 115 18.55 2.00 21.52
CA ASN A 115 19.42 3.06 22.04
C ASN A 115 19.53 4.23 21.04
N PRO A 116 18.43 4.93 20.71
CA PRO A 116 18.43 5.91 19.63
C PRO A 116 19.35 7.08 19.94
N SER A 117 20.21 7.45 19.01
CA SER A 117 20.87 8.76 19.02
C SER A 117 19.96 9.83 18.44
N ARG A 118 19.06 9.39 17.57
CA ARG A 118 18.08 10.26 16.90
C ARG A 118 16.79 9.51 16.56
N ILE A 119 15.66 10.19 16.76
CA ILE A 119 14.36 9.73 16.26
C ILE A 119 13.85 10.75 15.24
N ILE A 120 13.43 10.28 14.05
CA ILE A 120 12.93 11.13 12.97
C ILE A 120 11.47 10.75 12.69
N ILE A 121 10.56 11.72 12.76
CA ILE A 121 9.11 11.51 12.59
C ILE A 121 8.51 12.58 11.68
N GLY A 122 7.31 12.31 11.17
CA GLY A 122 6.49 13.33 10.49
C GLY A 122 5.78 14.26 11.49
N TYR A 123 5.34 15.40 11.01
CA TYR A 123 4.71 16.48 11.81
C TYR A 123 3.41 16.05 12.51
N ASP A 124 2.65 15.10 11.94
CA ASP A 124 1.35 14.64 12.45
C ASP A 124 1.45 13.34 13.26
N HIS A 125 2.69 12.92 13.58
CA HIS A 125 2.95 11.67 14.25
C HIS A 125 2.39 11.67 15.68
N HIS A 126 1.61 10.63 15.99
CA HIS A 126 1.11 10.35 17.34
C HIS A 126 1.17 8.85 17.63
N PHE A 127 1.48 8.49 18.87
CA PHE A 127 1.60 7.11 19.32
C PHE A 127 1.21 6.98 20.80
N GLY A 128 1.18 5.74 21.31
CA GLY A 128 0.79 5.42 22.68
C GLY A 128 -0.73 5.49 22.88
N PHE A 129 -1.14 5.07 24.07
CA PHE A 129 -2.54 5.05 24.47
C PHE A 129 -3.15 6.46 24.32
N GLU A 130 -4.37 6.54 23.78
CA GLU A 130 -5.09 7.80 23.51
C GLU A 130 -4.28 8.84 22.70
N ARG A 131 -3.26 8.40 21.95
CA ARG A 131 -2.40 9.27 21.12
C ARG A 131 -1.62 10.32 21.94
N GLU A 132 -1.33 10.04 23.22
CA GLU A 132 -0.65 10.99 24.13
C GLU A 132 0.77 11.35 23.67
N GLY A 133 1.43 10.47 22.92
CA GLY A 133 2.76 10.68 22.37
C GLY A 133 2.74 11.59 21.13
N SER A 134 2.76 12.90 21.33
CA SER A 134 2.88 13.91 20.27
C SER A 134 4.35 14.18 19.89
N PRO A 135 4.63 14.89 18.78
CA PRO A 135 5.98 15.34 18.45
C PRO A 135 6.64 16.15 19.57
N MET A 136 5.88 17.02 20.24
CA MET A 136 6.36 17.82 21.38
C MET A 136 6.69 16.92 22.59
N PHE A 137 5.83 15.95 22.89
CA PHE A 137 6.10 14.96 23.94
C PHE A 137 7.41 14.21 23.66
N LEU A 138 7.59 13.71 22.44
CA LEU A 138 8.77 12.96 22.05
C LEU A 138 10.06 13.82 22.11
N THR A 139 9.97 15.09 21.69
CA THR A 139 11.09 16.03 21.76
C THR A 139 11.52 16.29 23.21
N ASN A 140 10.58 16.50 24.12
CA ASN A 140 10.88 16.70 25.55
C ASN A 140 11.46 15.44 26.18
N TYR A 141 10.88 14.29 25.84
CA TYR A 141 11.39 13.00 26.30
C TYR A 141 12.81 12.70 25.77
N GLY A 142 13.09 13.06 24.50
CA GLY A 142 14.43 12.94 23.91
C GLY A 142 15.48 13.76 24.66
N LYS A 143 15.16 15.01 25.05
CA LYS A 143 16.03 15.84 25.90
C LYS A 143 16.31 15.21 27.26
N GLU A 144 15.29 14.57 27.88
CA GLU A 144 15.44 13.85 29.16
C GLU A 144 16.36 12.63 29.02
N LYS A 145 16.27 11.91 27.90
CA LYS A 145 16.98 10.65 27.68
C LYS A 145 18.28 10.78 26.89
N GLY A 146 18.61 11.96 26.38
CA GLY A 146 19.87 12.22 25.71
C GLY A 146 19.88 11.88 24.21
N PHE A 147 18.73 11.85 23.52
CA PHE A 147 18.66 11.70 22.08
C PHE A 147 17.95 12.86 21.38
N ASN A 148 18.26 13.08 20.11
CA ASN A 148 17.66 14.14 19.31
C ASN A 148 16.35 13.67 18.65
N VAL A 149 15.41 14.62 18.43
CA VAL A 149 14.19 14.38 17.68
C VAL A 149 14.08 15.37 16.53
N ASP A 150 13.98 14.86 15.32
CA ASP A 150 13.74 15.67 14.11
C ASP A 150 12.28 15.45 13.69
N VAL A 151 11.54 16.55 13.54
CA VAL A 151 10.17 16.54 13.04
C VAL A 151 10.18 17.10 11.63
N LEU A 152 9.76 16.30 10.65
CA LEU A 152 9.74 16.69 9.24
C LEU A 152 8.40 17.31 8.86
N ASP A 153 8.45 18.35 8.05
CA ASP A 153 7.28 18.99 7.49
C ASP A 153 6.54 18.07 6.50
N PRO A 154 5.25 18.31 6.25
CA PRO A 154 4.47 17.55 5.28
C PRO A 154 4.99 17.78 3.86
N ILE A 155 4.96 16.72 3.04
CA ILE A 155 5.15 16.86 1.60
C ILE A 155 3.83 17.29 0.97
N THR A 156 3.88 18.37 0.21
CA THR A 156 2.72 18.88 -0.53
C THR A 156 2.97 18.78 -2.04
N ASP A 157 1.90 18.60 -2.79
CA ASP A 157 1.87 18.71 -4.23
C ASP A 157 0.69 19.58 -4.63
N GLU A 158 0.92 20.66 -5.43
CA GLU A 158 -0.10 21.66 -5.76
C GLU A 158 -0.87 22.20 -4.54
N ASN A 159 -0.18 22.42 -3.41
CA ASN A 159 -0.73 22.85 -2.12
C ASN A 159 -1.61 21.81 -1.41
N ILE A 160 -1.65 20.57 -1.88
CA ILE A 160 -2.36 19.46 -1.22
C ILE A 160 -1.35 18.59 -0.47
N THR A 161 -1.60 18.36 0.81
CA THR A 161 -0.76 17.46 1.61
C THR A 161 -0.97 16.02 1.17
N ILE A 162 0.13 15.36 0.78
CA ILE A 162 0.13 13.93 0.46
C ILE A 162 -0.13 13.15 1.75
N SER A 163 -1.21 12.38 1.78
CA SER A 163 -1.60 11.58 2.94
C SER A 163 -2.33 10.31 2.53
N SER A 164 -2.30 9.28 3.39
CA SER A 164 -3.03 8.02 3.14
C SER A 164 -4.54 8.25 2.95
N THR A 165 -5.11 9.24 3.64
CA THR A 165 -6.54 9.59 3.50
C THR A 165 -6.83 10.18 2.12
N HIS A 166 -5.99 11.12 1.66
CA HIS A 166 -6.14 11.72 0.32
C HIS A 166 -5.96 10.67 -0.79
N ILE A 167 -4.95 9.82 -0.67
CA ILE A 167 -4.69 8.74 -1.63
C ILE A 167 -5.87 7.76 -1.71
N ARG A 168 -6.47 7.39 -0.57
CA ARG A 168 -7.68 6.55 -0.59
C ARG A 168 -8.83 7.20 -1.35
N LYS A 169 -9.00 8.51 -1.19
CA LYS A 169 -10.01 9.26 -1.94
C LYS A 169 -9.75 9.19 -3.44
N LEU A 170 -8.52 9.47 -3.89
CA LEU A 170 -8.12 9.37 -5.29
C LEU A 170 -8.43 8.00 -5.90
N ILE A 171 -8.07 6.92 -5.19
CA ILE A 171 -8.32 5.55 -5.66
C ILE A 171 -9.83 5.26 -5.73
N LYS A 172 -10.59 5.62 -4.70
CA LYS A 172 -12.06 5.47 -4.68
C LYS A 172 -12.77 6.24 -5.79
N GLU A 173 -12.18 7.31 -6.27
CA GLU A 173 -12.67 8.13 -7.40
C GLU A 173 -12.11 7.66 -8.76
N GLY A 174 -11.21 6.66 -8.76
CA GLY A 174 -10.63 6.08 -9.97
C GLY A 174 -9.40 6.80 -10.50
N PHE A 175 -8.86 7.79 -9.80
CA PHE A 175 -7.65 8.52 -10.17
C PHE A 175 -6.37 7.72 -9.84
N VAL A 176 -6.28 6.48 -10.33
CA VAL A 176 -5.21 5.53 -9.99
C VAL A 176 -3.82 6.02 -10.37
N ARG A 177 -3.69 6.73 -11.50
CA ARG A 177 -2.41 7.32 -11.94
C ARG A 177 -1.94 8.42 -10.98
N ARG A 178 -2.84 9.31 -10.56
CA ARG A 178 -2.53 10.36 -9.59
C ARG A 178 -2.19 9.75 -8.24
N ALA A 179 -2.95 8.76 -7.79
CA ALA A 179 -2.67 8.02 -6.57
C ALA A 179 -1.28 7.35 -6.60
N SER A 180 -0.91 6.73 -7.72
CA SER A 180 0.42 6.12 -7.91
C SER A 180 1.54 7.16 -7.85
N PHE A 181 1.34 8.34 -8.42
CA PHE A 181 2.30 9.43 -8.31
C PHE A 181 2.51 9.87 -6.85
N GLU A 182 1.44 10.03 -6.08
CA GLU A 182 1.53 10.41 -4.66
C GLU A 182 2.08 9.28 -3.78
N LEU A 183 1.78 8.02 -4.12
CA LEU A 183 2.36 6.84 -3.49
C LEU A 183 3.87 6.73 -3.75
N GLY A 184 4.35 7.17 -4.92
CA GLY A 184 5.73 6.91 -5.38
C GLY A 184 5.95 5.47 -5.85
N TRP A 185 4.87 4.70 -6.03
CA TRP A 185 4.84 3.35 -6.59
C TRP A 185 3.48 3.11 -7.25
N VAL A 186 3.43 2.19 -8.23
CA VAL A 186 2.19 1.92 -8.98
C VAL A 186 1.19 1.20 -8.08
N PHE A 187 0.01 1.80 -7.88
CA PHE A 187 -1.04 1.21 -7.07
C PHE A 187 -1.51 -0.12 -7.65
N GLY A 188 -1.51 -1.13 -6.82
CA GLY A 188 -1.93 -2.47 -7.18
C GLY A 188 -1.98 -3.37 -5.96
N PHE A 189 -2.49 -4.58 -6.14
CA PHE A 189 -2.61 -5.56 -5.06
C PHE A 189 -2.59 -7.00 -5.60
N GLU A 190 -2.32 -7.92 -4.72
CA GLU A 190 -2.34 -9.34 -5.01
C GLU A 190 -3.78 -9.85 -5.09
N SER A 191 -4.08 -10.59 -6.16
CA SER A 191 -5.39 -11.16 -6.44
C SER A 191 -5.26 -12.62 -6.84
N GLN A 192 -6.19 -13.45 -6.40
CA GLN A 192 -6.32 -14.83 -6.84
C GLN A 192 -7.14 -14.90 -8.11
N VAL A 193 -6.66 -15.65 -9.08
CA VAL A 193 -7.38 -15.93 -10.31
C VAL A 193 -8.41 -17.03 -10.07
N ILE A 194 -9.67 -16.72 -10.33
CA ILE A 194 -10.78 -17.67 -10.20
C ILE A 194 -11.45 -17.94 -11.55
N GLU A 195 -12.14 -19.06 -11.68
CA GLU A 195 -12.92 -19.35 -12.86
C GLU A 195 -14.07 -18.34 -13.04
N GLY A 196 -14.29 -17.91 -14.26
CA GLY A 196 -15.37 -17.02 -14.63
C GLY A 196 -16.43 -17.70 -15.49
N ALA A 197 -17.48 -16.98 -15.86
CA ALA A 197 -18.56 -17.47 -16.70
C ALA A 197 -18.15 -17.74 -18.16
N GLY A 198 -16.88 -17.46 -18.57
CA GLY A 198 -16.36 -17.74 -19.89
C GLY A 198 -16.89 -16.90 -21.05
N ARG A 199 -17.81 -15.95 -20.78
CA ARG A 199 -18.51 -15.15 -21.83
C ARG A 199 -17.56 -14.33 -22.70
N GLY A 200 -16.43 -13.86 -22.15
CA GLY A 200 -15.43 -13.09 -22.90
C GLY A 200 -14.79 -13.88 -24.04
N LYS A 201 -14.67 -15.21 -23.88
CA LYS A 201 -14.10 -16.07 -24.93
C LYS A 201 -14.94 -16.08 -26.20
N GLU A 202 -16.27 -16.10 -26.07
CA GLU A 202 -17.20 -16.06 -27.21
C GLU A 202 -17.14 -14.73 -27.98
N LEU A 203 -16.73 -13.64 -27.28
CA LEU A 203 -16.61 -12.30 -27.85
C LEU A 203 -15.20 -12.03 -28.42
N GLY A 204 -14.26 -12.99 -28.37
CA GLY A 204 -12.87 -12.79 -28.77
C GLY A 204 -11.98 -12.09 -27.75
N PHE A 205 -12.48 -11.88 -26.53
CA PHE A 205 -11.77 -11.27 -25.41
C PHE A 205 -11.78 -12.22 -24.20
N PRO A 206 -10.98 -13.29 -24.21
CA PRO A 206 -10.93 -14.21 -23.08
C PRO A 206 -10.55 -13.44 -21.79
N THR A 207 -11.37 -13.55 -20.76
CA THR A 207 -11.16 -12.92 -19.46
C THR A 207 -10.99 -13.96 -18.37
N ALA A 208 -10.18 -13.64 -17.37
CA ALA A 208 -10.14 -14.33 -16.09
C ALA A 208 -10.76 -13.41 -15.02
N ASN A 209 -11.45 -14.01 -14.03
CA ASN A 209 -11.91 -13.28 -12.86
C ASN A 209 -10.84 -13.27 -11.78
N PHE A 210 -10.79 -12.17 -11.03
CA PHE A 210 -9.82 -11.94 -10.00
C PHE A 210 -10.52 -11.54 -8.71
N VAL A 211 -10.04 -12.04 -7.59
CA VAL A 211 -10.50 -11.66 -6.25
C VAL A 211 -9.30 -11.20 -5.45
N PRO A 212 -9.34 -10.00 -4.83
CA PRO A 212 -8.27 -9.57 -3.95
C PRO A 212 -8.01 -10.61 -2.86
N VAL A 213 -6.74 -10.93 -2.62
CA VAL A 213 -6.35 -11.87 -1.55
C VAL A 213 -6.75 -11.30 -0.18
N GLU A 214 -6.58 -9.99 0.00
CA GLU A 214 -6.94 -9.30 1.22
C GLU A 214 -8.41 -8.84 1.19
N LYS A 215 -9.22 -9.31 2.14
CA LYS A 215 -10.67 -9.01 2.21
C LYS A 215 -10.97 -7.50 2.28
N ASN A 216 -10.12 -6.73 2.95
CA ASN A 216 -10.28 -5.29 3.13
C ASN A 216 -9.45 -4.47 2.14
N GLN A 217 -9.04 -5.05 1.01
CA GLN A 217 -8.26 -4.37 -0.01
C GLN A 217 -9.02 -3.16 -0.57
N LEU A 218 -8.36 -2.01 -0.64
CA LEU A 218 -8.88 -0.87 -1.37
C LEU A 218 -8.93 -1.18 -2.86
N VAL A 219 -10.12 -1.07 -3.43
CA VAL A 219 -10.35 -1.28 -4.86
C VAL A 219 -10.70 0.05 -5.50
N PRO A 220 -10.25 0.36 -6.73
CA PRO A 220 -10.63 1.56 -7.45
C PRO A 220 -12.14 1.62 -7.76
N ALA A 221 -12.61 2.82 -8.16
CA ALA A 221 -13.98 3.00 -8.66
C ALA A 221 -14.31 2.03 -9.81
N ASN A 222 -15.59 1.71 -10.00
CA ASN A 222 -16.04 0.95 -11.16
C ASN A 222 -15.61 1.62 -12.46
N GLY A 223 -15.25 0.80 -13.45
CA GLY A 223 -14.78 1.27 -14.75
C GLY A 223 -13.80 0.32 -15.42
N VAL A 224 -13.29 0.75 -16.55
CA VAL A 224 -12.27 0.01 -17.32
C VAL A 224 -10.92 0.65 -17.10
N TYR A 225 -9.92 -0.20 -16.80
CA TYR A 225 -8.57 0.22 -16.47
C TYR A 225 -7.54 -0.46 -17.38
N PHE A 226 -6.51 0.28 -17.75
CA PHE A 226 -5.27 -0.28 -18.25
C PHE A 226 -4.46 -0.78 -17.07
N ILE A 227 -4.05 -2.04 -17.13
CA ILE A 227 -3.37 -2.72 -16.02
C ILE A 227 -2.09 -3.42 -16.47
N ARG A 228 -1.25 -3.70 -15.47
CA ARG A 228 -0.10 -4.60 -15.59
C ARG A 228 -0.24 -5.73 -14.57
N GLY A 229 -0.18 -6.97 -15.04
CA GLY A 229 -0.09 -8.15 -14.18
C GLY A 229 1.34 -8.69 -14.15
N ARG A 230 1.79 -9.20 -13.00
CA ARG A 230 3.07 -9.91 -12.89
C ARG A 230 2.80 -11.40 -12.73
N ILE A 231 3.13 -12.19 -13.76
CA ILE A 231 2.91 -13.64 -13.83
C ILE A 231 4.25 -14.33 -14.08
N ASN A 232 4.66 -15.23 -13.20
CA ASN A 232 5.93 -15.98 -13.33
C ASN A 232 7.15 -15.09 -13.62
N GLY A 233 7.21 -13.91 -12.99
CA GLY A 233 8.27 -12.94 -13.17
C GLY A 233 8.16 -12.06 -14.43
N ASN A 234 7.21 -12.31 -15.30
CA ASN A 234 6.96 -11.53 -16.52
C ASN A 234 5.85 -10.50 -16.31
N ASN A 235 6.03 -9.32 -16.89
CA ASN A 235 4.98 -8.30 -16.92
C ASN A 235 4.08 -8.55 -18.13
N LEU A 236 2.78 -8.69 -17.89
CA LEU A 236 1.74 -8.76 -18.91
C LEU A 236 0.82 -7.56 -18.80
N TYR A 237 0.59 -6.90 -19.92
CA TYR A 237 -0.36 -5.78 -19.98
C TYR A 237 -1.74 -6.29 -20.37
N GLY A 238 -2.76 -5.57 -19.89
CA GLY A 238 -4.14 -5.95 -20.17
C GLY A 238 -5.13 -4.83 -19.84
N MET A 239 -6.39 -5.12 -20.04
CA MET A 239 -7.50 -4.29 -19.58
C MET A 239 -8.29 -5.02 -18.51
N CYS A 240 -8.72 -4.27 -17.49
CA CYS A 240 -9.50 -4.76 -16.35
C CYS A 240 -10.81 -4.02 -16.27
N ASN A 241 -11.92 -4.75 -16.21
CA ASN A 241 -13.22 -4.20 -15.87
C ASN A 241 -13.48 -4.42 -14.38
N LEU A 242 -13.66 -3.33 -13.65
CA LEU A 242 -14.17 -3.33 -12.27
C LEU A 242 -15.64 -2.98 -12.31
N GLY A 243 -16.48 -3.85 -11.78
CA GLY A 243 -17.92 -3.63 -11.79
C GLY A 243 -18.63 -4.33 -10.65
N ILE A 244 -19.95 -4.11 -10.59
CA ILE A 244 -20.85 -4.79 -9.65
C ILE A 244 -21.85 -5.57 -10.47
N ARG A 245 -21.94 -6.89 -10.24
CA ARG A 245 -23.03 -7.69 -10.82
C ARG A 245 -24.20 -7.68 -9.83
N PRO A 246 -25.36 -7.19 -10.25
CA PRO A 246 -26.57 -7.39 -9.46
C PRO A 246 -26.94 -8.88 -9.51
N THR A 247 -26.76 -9.60 -8.44
CA THR A 247 -27.32 -10.93 -8.21
C THR A 247 -28.56 -10.83 -7.34
N PHE A 248 -29.38 -11.87 -7.31
CA PHE A 248 -30.72 -11.83 -6.69
C PHE A 248 -30.74 -11.47 -5.18
N ASN A 249 -29.57 -11.52 -4.49
CA ASN A 249 -29.50 -11.22 -3.05
C ASN A 249 -28.27 -10.39 -2.62
N GLU A 250 -27.25 -10.18 -3.47
CA GLU A 250 -26.04 -9.43 -3.14
C GLU A 250 -25.48 -8.72 -4.38
N THR A 251 -24.79 -7.62 -4.17
CA THR A 251 -24.01 -6.93 -5.21
C THR A 251 -22.59 -7.47 -5.19
N ASP A 252 -22.31 -8.48 -6.01
CA ASP A 252 -20.97 -9.05 -6.09
C ASP A 252 -20.03 -8.12 -6.85
N PHE A 253 -18.93 -7.77 -6.20
CA PHE A 253 -17.80 -7.10 -6.86
C PHE A 253 -17.15 -8.08 -7.84
N VAL A 254 -16.93 -7.61 -9.07
CA VAL A 254 -16.31 -8.38 -10.15
C VAL A 254 -15.10 -7.64 -10.70
N MET A 255 -13.98 -8.34 -10.77
CA MET A 255 -12.78 -7.88 -11.43
C MET A 255 -12.46 -8.84 -12.57
N GLU A 256 -12.78 -8.45 -13.81
CA GLU A 256 -12.52 -9.23 -15.02
C GLU A 256 -11.30 -8.66 -15.75
N VAL A 257 -10.28 -9.49 -15.99
CA VAL A 257 -9.04 -9.10 -16.63
C VAL A 257 -8.88 -9.82 -17.96
N HIS A 258 -8.58 -9.07 -19.01
CA HIS A 258 -8.12 -9.55 -20.31
C HIS A 258 -6.67 -9.15 -20.51
N PHE A 259 -5.73 -10.09 -20.44
CA PHE A 259 -4.33 -9.86 -20.80
C PHE A 259 -4.14 -9.99 -22.31
N PHE A 260 -3.35 -9.09 -22.92
CA PHE A 260 -3.21 -9.02 -24.38
C PHE A 260 -2.38 -10.18 -24.97
N ASP A 261 -1.34 -10.61 -24.27
CA ASP A 261 -0.36 -11.60 -24.75
C ASP A 261 -0.30 -12.87 -23.89
N LEU A 262 -1.41 -13.20 -23.21
CA LEU A 262 -1.47 -14.42 -22.40
C LEU A 262 -1.62 -15.65 -23.29
N THR A 263 -0.52 -16.39 -23.49
CA THR A 263 -0.46 -17.59 -24.34
C THR A 263 -0.87 -18.87 -23.61
N SER A 264 -0.91 -18.87 -22.28
CA SER A 264 -1.25 -20.02 -21.43
C SER A 264 -2.61 -19.83 -20.76
N ASN A 265 -3.50 -20.81 -20.95
CA ASN A 265 -4.84 -20.80 -20.33
C ASN A 265 -4.84 -21.27 -18.85
N ASN A 266 -3.70 -21.61 -18.28
CA ASN A 266 -3.65 -22.26 -16.95
C ASN A 266 -3.07 -21.33 -15.89
N ILE A 267 -3.78 -20.22 -15.64
CA ILE A 267 -3.47 -19.29 -14.52
C ILE A 267 -4.49 -19.38 -13.38
N TYR A 268 -5.47 -20.28 -13.49
CA TYR A 268 -6.50 -20.45 -12.45
C TYR A 268 -5.89 -20.96 -11.16
N GLY A 269 -6.29 -20.35 -10.03
CA GLY A 269 -5.76 -20.63 -8.70
C GLY A 269 -4.46 -19.90 -8.38
N GLU A 270 -3.79 -19.31 -9.36
CA GLU A 270 -2.57 -18.52 -9.15
C GLU A 270 -2.87 -17.18 -8.46
N ASN A 271 -1.91 -16.73 -7.66
CA ASN A 271 -1.92 -15.37 -7.11
C ASN A 271 -1.10 -14.46 -8.03
N ILE A 272 -1.71 -13.40 -8.48
CA ILE A 272 -1.12 -12.44 -9.42
C ILE A 272 -1.24 -11.03 -8.84
N THR A 273 -0.15 -10.28 -8.86
CA THR A 273 -0.21 -8.84 -8.56
C THR A 273 -0.80 -8.11 -9.77
N VAL A 274 -1.89 -7.39 -9.57
CA VAL A 274 -2.53 -6.53 -10.58
C VAL A 274 -2.27 -5.08 -10.23
N GLU A 275 -1.56 -4.36 -11.09
CA GLU A 275 -1.23 -2.94 -10.96
C GLU A 275 -2.12 -2.11 -11.89
N PHE A 276 -2.75 -1.06 -11.34
CA PHE A 276 -3.66 -0.17 -12.08
C PHE A 276 -2.88 1.04 -12.61
N LEU A 277 -2.65 1.07 -13.90
CA LEU A 277 -1.83 2.10 -14.53
C LEU A 277 -2.63 3.36 -14.87
N GLU A 278 -3.73 3.20 -15.61
CA GLU A 278 -4.61 4.31 -15.99
C GLU A 278 -6.08 3.89 -16.03
N ARG A 279 -6.99 4.81 -15.73
CA ARG A 279 -8.41 4.63 -15.97
C ARG A 279 -8.73 4.98 -17.41
N ILE A 280 -9.37 4.07 -18.12
CA ILE A 280 -9.72 4.24 -19.55
C ILE A 280 -11.07 4.92 -19.68
N ARG A 281 -12.10 4.47 -18.92
CA ARG A 281 -13.46 4.98 -18.96
C ARG A 281 -14.33 4.46 -17.82
N ASP A 282 -15.50 5.02 -17.69
CA ASP A 282 -16.57 4.50 -16.84
C ASP A 282 -17.21 3.23 -17.42
N GLU A 283 -17.98 2.51 -16.61
CA GLU A 283 -18.82 1.43 -17.11
C GLU A 283 -19.90 1.96 -18.07
N ILE A 284 -20.16 1.21 -19.13
CA ILE A 284 -21.18 1.52 -20.14
C ILE A 284 -22.08 0.29 -20.30
N LYS A 285 -23.40 0.51 -20.31
CA LYS A 285 -24.38 -0.53 -20.70
C LYS A 285 -24.54 -0.54 -22.21
N PHE A 286 -24.40 -1.71 -22.80
CA PHE A 286 -24.54 -1.90 -24.25
C PHE A 286 -25.91 -2.50 -24.60
N SER A 287 -26.50 -2.02 -25.69
CA SER A 287 -27.81 -2.48 -26.18
C SER A 287 -27.75 -3.83 -26.90
N ASN A 288 -26.55 -4.21 -27.38
CA ASN A 288 -26.32 -5.49 -28.06
C ASN A 288 -24.83 -5.89 -28.00
N PRO A 289 -24.52 -7.19 -28.25
CA PRO A 289 -23.13 -7.68 -28.22
C PRO A 289 -22.19 -7.00 -29.20
N GLN A 290 -22.66 -6.59 -30.38
CA GLN A 290 -21.83 -5.96 -31.40
C GLN A 290 -21.22 -4.65 -30.89
N LYS A 291 -22.04 -3.80 -30.26
CA LYS A 291 -21.56 -2.53 -29.67
C LYS A 291 -20.56 -2.75 -28.53
N LEU A 292 -20.75 -3.83 -27.76
CA LEU A 292 -19.77 -4.22 -26.75
C LEU A 292 -18.42 -4.58 -27.37
N ILE A 293 -18.40 -5.40 -28.44
CA ILE A 293 -17.20 -5.80 -29.15
C ILE A 293 -16.49 -4.57 -29.74
N GLU A 294 -17.22 -3.67 -30.37
CA GLU A 294 -16.67 -2.42 -30.90
C GLU A 294 -15.98 -1.58 -29.81
N GLN A 295 -16.61 -1.48 -28.64
CA GLN A 295 -16.02 -0.74 -27.52
C GLN A 295 -14.80 -1.46 -26.95
N LEU A 296 -14.83 -2.78 -26.79
CA LEU A 296 -13.67 -3.55 -26.31
C LEU A 296 -12.46 -3.40 -27.23
N ASN A 297 -12.68 -3.36 -28.56
CA ASN A 297 -11.62 -3.08 -29.52
C ASN A 297 -11.02 -1.67 -29.35
N LYS A 298 -11.86 -0.64 -29.14
CA LYS A 298 -11.40 0.74 -28.84
C LYS A 298 -10.60 0.79 -27.55
N ASP A 299 -11.08 0.14 -26.50
CA ASP A 299 -10.41 0.08 -25.20
C ASP A 299 -9.04 -0.59 -25.32
N LYS A 300 -8.97 -1.72 -26.05
CA LYS A 300 -7.71 -2.41 -26.34
C LYS A 300 -6.72 -1.51 -27.09
N GLN A 301 -7.17 -0.82 -28.16
CA GLN A 301 -6.32 0.10 -28.92
C GLN A 301 -5.78 1.24 -28.03
N ASN A 302 -6.63 1.81 -27.17
CA ASN A 302 -6.24 2.82 -26.20
C ASN A 302 -5.16 2.29 -25.24
N CYS A 303 -5.37 1.09 -24.67
CA CYS A 303 -4.39 0.45 -23.80
C CYS A 303 -3.06 0.19 -24.52
N MET A 304 -3.09 -0.30 -25.77
CA MET A 304 -1.88 -0.55 -26.55
C MET A 304 -1.11 0.74 -26.85
N SER A 305 -1.80 1.86 -27.09
CA SER A 305 -1.14 3.15 -27.27
C SER A 305 -0.48 3.65 -25.97
N LEU A 306 -1.09 3.37 -24.81
CA LEU A 306 -0.55 3.72 -23.51
C LEU A 306 0.66 2.87 -23.12
N MET A 307 0.72 1.61 -23.57
CA MET A 307 1.83 0.68 -23.29
C MET A 307 3.21 1.30 -23.55
N GLN A 308 3.33 2.10 -24.61
CA GLN A 308 4.60 2.76 -24.99
C GLN A 308 5.14 3.70 -23.91
N LYS A 309 4.30 4.16 -22.98
CA LYS A 309 4.70 5.03 -21.86
C LYS A 309 5.20 4.26 -20.63
N TYR A 310 4.98 2.94 -20.59
CA TYR A 310 5.26 2.08 -19.43
C TYR A 310 6.29 0.97 -19.71
N ASN A 311 6.82 0.93 -20.96
CA ASN A 311 7.92 0.04 -21.39
C ASN A 311 9.29 0.64 -21.14
#